data_c389a9c088b35525d800eee9337a4735
#
_entry.id   c389a9c088b35525d800eee9337a4735
#
_cell.length_a   1.000
_cell.length_b   1.000
_cell.length_c   1.000
_cell.angle_alpha   90.00
_cell.angle_beta   90.00
_cell.angle_gamma   90.00
#
_symmetry.space_group_name_H-M   'P 1'
#
loop_
_entity.id
_entity.type
_entity.pdbx_description
1 polymer ?
#
loop_
_entity_poly.entity_id
_entity_poly.type
_entity_poly.pdbx_seq_one_letter_code
_entity_poly.pdbx_strand_id
1 'polypeptide(L)'
;MGKKIRVLIAKPGLDGHDRGALVISQALRDHGMEVIYTGLRQTPLQIATSAIQEDVDVIGLSSLSGAHRTLFPKVVEELKKRGAGDIPVIGGGIIPSEDIPYLMEKGIKKIFTSGSSTEALAEYIQQLIDPKEKTLTPPKKISHIGIAVKSIDQALSLYTDGFGLQLEGVEEVADEGVKVAFIKIGETRFELLEPIHEQSPIQKFLDTRGEGIHHIALDVDDIKARINYMKKHGITFIHEQPKQGANDSQIAFIHPNSTGKVLFELCQQRTEEEG
;
A
#
# COMPACT_ATOMS: atom_id res chain seq x y z
N MET A 1 -14.23 21.12 -3.32
CA MET A 1 -15.11 20.03 -2.84
C MET A 1 -14.73 18.79 -3.62
N GLY A 2 -14.34 17.68 -2.96
CA GLY A 2 -14.00 16.44 -3.66
C GLY A 2 -15.25 15.86 -4.37
N LYS A 3 -15.04 15.11 -5.47
CA LYS A 3 -16.10 14.36 -6.17
C LYS A 3 -16.76 13.41 -5.17
N LYS A 4 -18.09 13.42 -5.06
CA LYS A 4 -18.82 12.44 -4.22
C LYS A 4 -18.76 11.07 -4.89
N ILE A 5 -18.57 10.02 -4.10
CA ILE A 5 -18.62 8.63 -4.59
C ILE A 5 -20.05 8.32 -5.02
N ARG A 6 -20.23 7.86 -6.26
CA ARG A 6 -21.52 7.48 -6.84
C ARG A 6 -21.70 5.98 -6.77
N VAL A 7 -22.74 5.52 -6.08
CA VAL A 7 -23.02 4.12 -5.81
C VAL A 7 -24.34 3.72 -6.49
N LEU A 8 -24.31 2.70 -7.34
CA LEU A 8 -25.53 2.08 -7.84
C LEU A 8 -25.91 0.90 -6.95
N ILE A 9 -27.10 0.94 -6.36
CA ILE A 9 -27.68 -0.21 -5.63
C ILE A 9 -28.73 -0.87 -6.52
N ALA A 10 -28.57 -2.17 -6.78
CA ALA A 10 -29.41 -2.91 -7.71
C ALA A 10 -29.84 -4.27 -7.16
N LYS A 11 -31.02 -4.72 -7.59
CA LYS A 11 -31.58 -6.04 -7.27
C LYS A 11 -31.75 -6.86 -8.55
N PRO A 12 -30.79 -7.74 -8.88
CA PRO A 12 -30.89 -8.56 -10.09
C PRO A 12 -31.92 -9.68 -9.92
N GLY A 13 -32.67 -9.94 -10.99
CA GLY A 13 -33.65 -11.01 -11.05
C GLY A 13 -35.01 -10.62 -10.48
N LEU A 14 -35.78 -11.63 -10.04
CA LEU A 14 -37.19 -11.46 -9.63
C LEU A 14 -37.38 -11.22 -8.12
N ASP A 15 -36.31 -10.97 -7.39
CA ASP A 15 -36.38 -10.74 -5.95
C ASP A 15 -37.17 -9.45 -5.62
N GLY A 16 -38.25 -9.62 -4.85
CA GLY A 16 -39.16 -8.52 -4.45
C GLY A 16 -38.84 -7.92 -3.07
N HIS A 17 -37.81 -8.37 -2.37
CA HIS A 17 -37.47 -7.89 -1.04
C HIS A 17 -36.55 -6.67 -1.10
N ASP A 18 -37.11 -5.47 -1.08
CA ASP A 18 -36.35 -4.22 -1.26
C ASP A 18 -35.89 -3.54 0.04
N ARG A 19 -36.47 -3.89 1.19
CA ARG A 19 -36.19 -3.21 2.47
C ARG A 19 -34.70 -3.12 2.80
N GLY A 20 -33.96 -4.21 2.59
CA GLY A 20 -32.52 -4.23 2.84
C GLY A 20 -31.74 -3.29 1.91
N ALA A 21 -32.10 -3.27 0.62
CA ALA A 21 -31.49 -2.39 -0.36
C ALA A 21 -31.77 -0.90 -0.07
N LEU A 22 -32.99 -0.58 0.38
CA LEU A 22 -33.37 0.79 0.76
C LEU A 22 -32.63 1.25 2.04
N VAL A 23 -32.51 0.40 3.07
CA VAL A 23 -31.74 0.71 4.28
C VAL A 23 -30.27 0.99 3.94
N ILE A 24 -29.65 0.14 3.13
CA ILE A 24 -28.26 0.33 2.66
C ILE A 24 -28.15 1.62 1.86
N SER A 25 -29.08 1.89 0.95
CA SER A 25 -29.07 3.13 0.15
C SER A 25 -29.15 4.38 1.03
N GLN A 26 -29.96 4.35 2.07
CA GLN A 26 -30.07 5.47 3.01
C GLN A 26 -28.78 5.63 3.84
N ALA A 27 -28.25 4.54 4.37
CA ALA A 27 -27.01 4.58 5.15
C ALA A 27 -25.83 5.12 4.35
N LEU A 28 -25.68 4.73 3.08
CA LEU A 28 -24.62 5.25 2.21
C LEU A 28 -24.79 6.75 1.92
N ARG A 29 -26.04 7.24 1.76
CA ARG A 29 -26.31 8.69 1.65
C ARG A 29 -25.93 9.44 2.92
N ASP A 30 -26.22 8.88 4.09
CA ASP A 30 -25.88 9.48 5.39
C ASP A 30 -24.35 9.57 5.57
N HIS A 31 -23.59 8.68 4.90
CA HIS A 31 -22.12 8.75 4.79
C HIS A 31 -21.60 9.64 3.64
N GLY A 32 -22.49 10.46 3.05
CA GLY A 32 -22.12 11.49 2.08
C GLY A 32 -21.95 11.01 0.63
N MET A 33 -22.33 9.76 0.32
CA MET A 33 -22.29 9.21 -1.03
C MET A 33 -23.56 9.59 -1.83
N GLU A 34 -23.41 9.66 -3.17
CA GLU A 34 -24.55 9.77 -4.07
C GLU A 34 -25.04 8.37 -4.43
N VAL A 35 -26.29 8.03 -4.09
CA VAL A 35 -26.81 6.67 -4.28
C VAL A 35 -27.97 6.66 -5.26
N ILE A 36 -27.77 5.86 -6.33
CA ILE A 36 -28.79 5.56 -7.34
C ILE A 36 -29.35 4.16 -7.03
N TYR A 37 -30.65 4.09 -6.77
CA TYR A 37 -31.36 2.82 -6.60
C TYR A 37 -32.16 2.49 -7.85
N THR A 38 -31.81 1.37 -8.52
CA THR A 38 -32.45 0.98 -9.78
C THR A 38 -33.86 0.40 -9.62
N GLY A 39 -34.29 0.14 -8.39
CA GLY A 39 -35.56 -0.55 -8.14
C GLY A 39 -35.42 -2.09 -8.21
N LEU A 40 -36.57 -2.74 -8.19
CA LEU A 40 -36.71 -4.20 -8.22
C LEU A 40 -36.62 -4.78 -9.63
N ARG A 41 -36.36 -6.09 -9.70
CA ARG A 41 -36.49 -6.92 -10.92
C ARG A 41 -35.62 -6.48 -12.10
N GLN A 42 -34.41 -6.08 -11.82
CA GLN A 42 -33.47 -5.67 -12.85
C GLN A 42 -32.78 -6.86 -13.52
N THR A 43 -32.61 -6.82 -14.83
CA THR A 43 -31.74 -7.76 -15.52
C THR A 43 -30.28 -7.35 -15.37
N PRO A 44 -29.30 -8.29 -15.48
CA PRO A 44 -27.87 -7.96 -15.48
C PRO A 44 -27.51 -6.90 -16.53
N LEU A 45 -28.14 -6.96 -17.71
CA LEU A 45 -27.96 -5.98 -18.78
C LEU A 45 -28.42 -4.58 -18.37
N GLN A 46 -29.60 -4.46 -17.76
CA GLN A 46 -30.14 -3.17 -17.30
C GLN A 46 -29.22 -2.57 -16.23
N ILE A 47 -28.75 -3.39 -15.28
CA ILE A 47 -27.84 -2.94 -14.22
C ILE A 47 -26.54 -2.38 -14.82
N ALA A 48 -25.90 -3.13 -15.72
CA ALA A 48 -24.67 -2.69 -16.38
C ALA A 48 -24.88 -1.42 -17.18
N THR A 49 -26.00 -1.31 -17.92
CA THR A 49 -26.34 -0.13 -18.71
C THR A 49 -26.56 1.10 -17.83
N SER A 50 -27.35 0.95 -16.74
CA SER A 50 -27.58 2.05 -15.78
C SER A 50 -26.28 2.49 -15.11
N ALA A 51 -25.41 1.54 -14.75
CA ALA A 51 -24.13 1.87 -14.12
C ALA A 51 -23.24 2.73 -15.02
N ILE A 52 -23.20 2.42 -16.30
CA ILE A 52 -22.43 3.19 -17.30
C ILE A 52 -23.08 4.56 -17.55
N GLN A 53 -24.40 4.61 -17.74
CA GLN A 53 -25.12 5.86 -17.99
C GLN A 53 -25.03 6.85 -16.84
N GLU A 54 -25.06 6.35 -15.61
CA GLU A 54 -24.97 7.14 -14.39
C GLU A 54 -23.53 7.43 -13.97
N ASP A 55 -22.52 6.96 -14.72
CA ASP A 55 -21.09 7.14 -14.40
C ASP A 55 -20.79 6.81 -12.93
N VAL A 56 -21.20 5.61 -12.49
CA VAL A 56 -21.04 5.21 -11.09
C VAL A 56 -19.66 4.69 -10.79
N ASP A 57 -19.19 4.96 -9.57
CA ASP A 57 -17.88 4.52 -9.11
C ASP A 57 -17.91 3.07 -8.59
N VAL A 58 -19.10 2.57 -8.14
CA VAL A 58 -19.26 1.19 -7.61
C VAL A 58 -20.70 0.69 -7.75
N ILE A 59 -20.86 -0.63 -7.90
CA ILE A 59 -22.17 -1.30 -7.94
C ILE A 59 -22.32 -2.19 -6.71
N GLY A 60 -23.42 -2.01 -5.96
CA GLY A 60 -23.88 -2.88 -4.89
C GLY A 60 -25.06 -3.75 -5.34
N LEU A 61 -24.87 -5.06 -5.38
CA LEU A 61 -25.92 -6.03 -5.73
C LEU A 61 -26.53 -6.63 -4.48
N SER A 62 -27.87 -6.64 -4.40
CA SER A 62 -28.62 -7.21 -3.28
C SER A 62 -29.47 -8.39 -3.74
N SER A 63 -29.35 -9.56 -3.08
CA SER A 63 -30.17 -10.75 -3.36
C SER A 63 -30.53 -11.49 -2.09
N LEU A 64 -31.84 -11.81 -1.95
CA LEU A 64 -32.39 -12.66 -0.90
C LEU A 64 -33.04 -13.94 -1.47
N SER A 65 -33.02 -14.13 -2.79
CA SER A 65 -33.74 -15.21 -3.50
C SER A 65 -32.85 -16.40 -3.91
N GLY A 66 -31.57 -16.44 -3.48
CA GLY A 66 -30.63 -17.50 -3.87
C GLY A 66 -30.09 -17.40 -5.30
N ALA A 67 -30.51 -16.42 -6.09
CA ALA A 67 -30.07 -16.26 -7.48
C ALA A 67 -28.66 -15.62 -7.65
N HIS A 68 -27.97 -15.29 -6.55
CA HIS A 68 -26.67 -14.61 -6.54
C HIS A 68 -25.59 -15.36 -7.33
N ARG A 69 -25.52 -16.69 -7.23
CA ARG A 69 -24.52 -17.50 -7.98
C ARG A 69 -24.59 -17.29 -9.48
N THR A 70 -25.79 -17.07 -10.00
CA THR A 70 -26.00 -16.91 -11.46
C THR A 70 -25.99 -15.45 -11.86
N LEU A 71 -26.65 -14.58 -11.12
CA LEU A 71 -26.92 -13.22 -11.56
C LEU A 71 -25.79 -12.24 -11.25
N PHE A 72 -25.06 -12.42 -10.14
CA PHE A 72 -23.94 -11.51 -9.82
C PHE A 72 -22.79 -11.63 -10.84
N PRO A 73 -22.33 -12.85 -11.19
CA PRO A 73 -21.34 -13.01 -12.27
C PRO A 73 -21.81 -12.44 -13.63
N LYS A 74 -23.10 -12.60 -13.97
CA LYS A 74 -23.64 -12.05 -15.22
C LYS A 74 -23.57 -10.53 -15.27
N VAL A 75 -23.73 -9.82 -14.14
CA VAL A 75 -23.56 -8.36 -14.12
C VAL A 75 -22.09 -8.01 -14.42
N VAL A 76 -21.13 -8.71 -13.83
CA VAL A 76 -19.70 -8.51 -14.11
C VAL A 76 -19.37 -8.79 -15.57
N GLU A 77 -19.94 -9.85 -16.15
CA GLU A 77 -19.77 -10.19 -17.57
C GLU A 77 -20.35 -9.10 -18.50
N GLU A 78 -21.54 -8.57 -18.18
CA GLU A 78 -22.18 -7.50 -18.96
C GLU A 78 -21.39 -6.19 -18.90
N LEU A 79 -20.79 -5.85 -17.78
CA LEU A 79 -19.86 -4.72 -17.65
C LEU A 79 -18.62 -4.91 -18.52
N LYS A 80 -17.96 -6.08 -18.44
CA LYS A 80 -16.78 -6.40 -19.26
C LYS A 80 -17.06 -6.31 -20.75
N LYS A 81 -18.19 -6.86 -21.22
CA LYS A 81 -18.61 -6.79 -22.65
C LYS A 81 -18.77 -5.35 -23.16
N ARG A 82 -19.02 -4.39 -22.25
CA ARG A 82 -19.25 -2.97 -22.58
C ARG A 82 -18.05 -2.09 -22.30
N GLY A 83 -16.89 -2.68 -21.98
CA GLY A 83 -15.67 -1.92 -21.67
C GLY A 83 -15.69 -1.21 -20.32
N ALA A 84 -16.62 -1.57 -19.41
CA ALA A 84 -16.77 -1.01 -18.07
C ALA A 84 -16.41 -2.04 -16.97
N GLY A 85 -15.51 -2.97 -17.28
CA GLY A 85 -15.08 -4.03 -16.35
C GLY A 85 -14.22 -3.53 -15.19
N ASP A 86 -13.82 -2.29 -15.20
CA ASP A 86 -13.12 -1.56 -14.13
C ASP A 86 -14.06 -1.09 -13.02
N ILE A 87 -15.37 -0.96 -13.28
CA ILE A 87 -16.34 -0.62 -12.23
C ILE A 87 -16.43 -1.81 -11.23
N PRO A 88 -16.03 -1.62 -9.97
CA PRO A 88 -16.07 -2.68 -8.98
C PRO A 88 -17.50 -3.05 -8.61
N VAL A 89 -17.74 -4.35 -8.44
CA VAL A 89 -19.02 -4.90 -8.03
C VAL A 89 -18.88 -5.54 -6.65
N ILE A 90 -19.71 -5.13 -5.71
CA ILE A 90 -19.85 -5.75 -4.39
C ILE A 90 -21.24 -6.41 -4.28
N GLY A 91 -21.38 -7.38 -3.40
CA GLY A 91 -22.65 -8.09 -3.21
C GLY A 91 -23.10 -8.10 -1.76
N GLY A 92 -24.39 -8.28 -1.54
CA GLY A 92 -24.96 -8.43 -0.22
C GLY A 92 -26.29 -9.18 -0.22
N GLY A 93 -26.72 -9.58 0.98
CA GLY A 93 -27.97 -10.27 1.19
C GLY A 93 -27.83 -11.56 2.02
N ILE A 94 -28.74 -12.51 1.80
CA ILE A 94 -28.64 -13.86 2.40
C ILE A 94 -27.82 -14.73 1.44
N ILE A 95 -26.51 -14.76 1.65
CA ILE A 95 -25.55 -15.48 0.81
C ILE A 95 -24.82 -16.50 1.70
N PRO A 96 -24.91 -17.81 1.39
CA PRO A 96 -24.15 -18.84 2.10
C PRO A 96 -22.64 -18.61 2.05
N SER A 97 -21.94 -18.90 3.13
CA SER A 97 -20.49 -18.72 3.21
C SER A 97 -19.72 -19.53 2.17
N GLU A 98 -20.22 -20.72 1.82
CA GLU A 98 -19.64 -21.57 0.78
C GLU A 98 -19.72 -20.98 -0.63
N ASP A 99 -20.62 -20.04 -0.89
CA ASP A 99 -20.76 -19.35 -2.19
C ASP A 99 -19.83 -18.16 -2.36
N ILE A 100 -19.30 -17.61 -1.25
CA ILE A 100 -18.46 -16.40 -1.26
C ILE A 100 -17.19 -16.58 -2.10
N PRO A 101 -16.39 -17.65 -1.94
CA PRO A 101 -15.17 -17.86 -2.74
C PRO A 101 -15.47 -17.91 -4.24
N TYR A 102 -16.54 -18.59 -4.63
CA TYR A 102 -16.98 -18.66 -6.03
C TYR A 102 -17.32 -17.25 -6.58
N LEU A 103 -18.09 -16.46 -5.84
CA LEU A 103 -18.46 -15.11 -6.28
C LEU A 103 -17.25 -14.19 -6.42
N MET A 104 -16.29 -14.30 -5.50
CA MET A 104 -15.05 -13.51 -5.57
C MET A 104 -14.21 -13.93 -6.78
N GLU A 105 -14.07 -15.21 -7.09
CA GLU A 105 -13.43 -15.70 -8.31
C GLU A 105 -14.09 -15.15 -9.58
N LYS A 106 -15.41 -14.98 -9.57
CA LYS A 106 -16.17 -14.40 -10.69
C LYS A 106 -16.09 -12.87 -10.77
N GLY A 107 -15.32 -12.21 -9.90
CA GLY A 107 -15.02 -10.79 -9.97
C GLY A 107 -15.83 -9.90 -9.03
N ILE A 108 -16.61 -10.49 -8.11
CA ILE A 108 -17.22 -9.73 -7.01
C ILE A 108 -16.12 -9.39 -6.00
N LYS A 109 -15.99 -8.09 -5.65
CA LYS A 109 -14.89 -7.62 -4.80
C LYS A 109 -15.07 -7.96 -3.32
N LYS A 110 -16.30 -7.97 -2.82
CA LYS A 110 -16.64 -8.33 -1.45
C LYS A 110 -18.11 -8.68 -1.31
N ILE A 111 -18.42 -9.56 -0.37
CA ILE A 111 -19.79 -9.93 0.01
C ILE A 111 -20.05 -9.46 1.45
N PHE A 112 -21.18 -8.75 1.63
CA PHE A 112 -21.70 -8.32 2.92
C PHE A 112 -22.92 -9.16 3.25
N THR A 113 -22.79 -10.05 4.24
CA THR A 113 -23.88 -10.92 4.68
C THR A 113 -24.76 -10.23 5.72
N SER A 114 -25.89 -10.83 6.06
CA SER A 114 -26.76 -10.37 7.15
C SER A 114 -25.96 -10.23 8.45
N GLY A 115 -26.05 -9.05 9.08
CA GLY A 115 -25.29 -8.71 10.30
C GLY A 115 -24.02 -7.87 10.03
N SER A 116 -23.62 -7.67 8.78
CA SER A 116 -22.58 -6.68 8.46
C SER A 116 -23.09 -5.28 8.79
N SER A 117 -22.25 -4.45 9.44
CA SER A 117 -22.65 -3.08 9.74
C SER A 117 -22.67 -2.21 8.48
N THR A 118 -23.54 -1.23 8.45
CA THR A 118 -23.63 -0.24 7.35
C THR A 118 -22.40 0.66 7.29
N GLU A 119 -21.79 0.93 8.44
CA GLU A 119 -20.54 1.67 8.59
C GLU A 119 -19.40 0.92 7.90
N ALA A 120 -19.24 -0.39 8.17
CA ALA A 120 -18.21 -1.22 7.55
C ALA A 120 -18.37 -1.30 6.02
N LEU A 121 -19.60 -1.29 5.52
CA LEU A 121 -19.88 -1.21 4.08
C LEU A 121 -19.46 0.15 3.50
N ALA A 122 -19.83 1.25 4.16
CA ALA A 122 -19.49 2.60 3.71
C ALA A 122 -17.96 2.83 3.72
N GLU A 123 -17.29 2.41 4.79
CA GLU A 123 -15.82 2.47 4.90
C GLU A 123 -15.14 1.65 3.81
N TYR A 124 -15.64 0.45 3.53
CA TYR A 124 -15.09 -0.38 2.46
C TYR A 124 -15.25 0.27 1.08
N ILE A 125 -16.42 0.84 0.77
CA ILE A 125 -16.64 1.56 -0.50
C ILE A 125 -15.71 2.77 -0.59
N GLN A 126 -15.55 3.55 0.48
CA GLN A 126 -14.60 4.66 0.49
C GLN A 126 -13.17 4.20 0.22
N GLN A 127 -12.72 3.12 0.87
CA GLN A 127 -11.40 2.54 0.65
C GLN A 127 -11.22 1.95 -0.75
N LEU A 128 -12.29 1.45 -1.36
CA LEU A 128 -12.27 0.83 -2.68
C LEU A 128 -12.16 1.87 -3.80
N ILE A 129 -12.87 3.01 -3.67
CA ILE A 129 -12.98 4.04 -4.71
C ILE A 129 -12.01 5.20 -4.48
N ASP A 130 -11.90 5.63 -3.26
CA ASP A 130 -10.90 6.57 -2.79
C ASP A 130 -10.10 5.84 -1.72
N PRO A 131 -9.15 5.00 -2.14
CA PRO A 131 -8.26 4.44 -1.15
C PRO A 131 -7.61 5.64 -0.50
N LYS A 132 -8.16 6.07 0.64
CA LYS A 132 -7.42 6.98 1.52
C LYS A 132 -6.04 6.40 1.52
N GLU A 133 -5.09 7.15 0.94
CA GLU A 133 -3.69 6.72 0.95
C GLU A 133 -3.49 6.11 2.31
N LYS A 134 -3.18 4.80 2.34
CA LYS A 134 -2.94 4.10 3.62
C LYS A 134 -2.17 5.11 4.41
N THR A 135 -2.75 5.61 5.51
CA THR A 135 -2.04 6.61 6.32
C THR A 135 -0.77 5.89 6.69
N LEU A 136 0.27 6.18 5.92
CA LEU A 136 1.53 5.45 6.05
C LEU A 136 1.93 5.67 7.48
N THR A 137 2.05 4.60 8.23
CA THR A 137 2.57 4.69 9.60
C THR A 137 3.86 5.52 9.54
N PRO A 138 4.03 6.54 10.37
CA PRO A 138 5.29 7.28 10.39
C PRO A 138 6.47 6.33 10.48
N PRO A 139 7.66 6.68 9.95
CA PRO A 139 8.86 5.90 10.23
C PRO A 139 8.98 5.65 11.73
N LYS A 140 9.26 4.42 12.14
CA LYS A 140 9.25 4.04 13.56
C LYS A 140 10.39 4.66 14.34
N LYS A 141 11.56 4.75 13.69
CA LYS A 141 12.80 5.23 14.29
C LYS A 141 13.81 5.58 13.19
N ILE A 142 14.92 6.15 13.59
CA ILE A 142 16.15 6.12 12.79
C ILE A 142 16.65 4.69 12.84
N SER A 143 16.68 4.00 11.69
CA SER A 143 17.25 2.66 11.58
C SER A 143 18.74 2.69 11.86
N HIS A 144 19.46 3.53 11.10
CA HIS A 144 20.91 3.73 11.26
C HIS A 144 21.36 5.10 10.74
N ILE A 145 22.58 5.46 11.06
CA ILE A 145 23.31 6.60 10.51
C ILE A 145 24.55 6.05 9.82
N GLY A 146 24.59 6.18 8.48
CA GLY A 146 25.75 5.79 7.68
C GLY A 146 26.84 6.86 7.76
N ILE A 147 28.05 6.44 8.12
CA ILE A 147 29.22 7.32 8.29
C ILE A 147 30.32 6.83 7.34
N ALA A 148 30.67 7.63 6.36
CA ALA A 148 31.76 7.32 5.43
C ALA A 148 33.10 7.47 6.14
N VAL A 149 33.93 6.42 6.07
CA VAL A 149 35.28 6.37 6.63
C VAL A 149 36.25 5.83 5.61
N LYS A 150 37.52 6.27 5.69
CA LYS A 150 38.59 5.76 4.81
C LYS A 150 39.00 4.32 5.17
N SER A 151 38.93 4.00 6.45
CA SER A 151 39.23 2.66 6.98
C SER A 151 38.41 2.38 8.23
N ILE A 152 37.64 1.29 8.20
CA ILE A 152 36.89 0.79 9.35
C ILE A 152 37.84 0.47 10.49
N ASP A 153 38.96 -0.20 10.21
CA ASP A 153 39.92 -0.62 11.25
C ASP A 153 40.48 0.57 12.02
N GLN A 154 40.74 1.71 11.33
CA GLN A 154 41.23 2.92 11.97
C GLN A 154 40.14 3.68 12.73
N ALA A 155 38.91 3.71 12.21
CA ALA A 155 37.80 4.42 12.81
C ALA A 155 37.20 3.67 14.02
N LEU A 156 37.25 2.35 14.02
CA LEU A 156 36.50 1.49 14.94
C LEU A 156 36.83 1.75 16.42
N SER A 157 38.11 1.99 16.74
CA SER A 157 38.55 2.22 18.15
C SER A 157 37.88 3.42 18.81
N LEU A 158 37.53 4.47 18.04
CA LEU A 158 36.76 5.59 18.59
C LEU A 158 35.40 5.13 19.11
N TYR A 159 34.73 4.24 18.41
CA TYR A 159 33.37 3.78 18.77
C TYR A 159 33.42 2.71 19.86
N THR A 160 34.35 1.75 19.76
CA THR A 160 34.44 0.64 20.73
C THR A 160 35.15 1.06 22.00
N ASP A 161 36.32 1.65 21.90
CA ASP A 161 37.16 1.99 23.08
C ASP A 161 36.80 3.39 23.62
N GLY A 162 36.54 4.35 22.70
CA GLY A 162 36.21 5.73 23.08
C GLY A 162 34.79 5.87 23.62
N PHE A 163 33.78 5.36 22.93
CA PHE A 163 32.38 5.46 23.34
C PHE A 163 31.87 4.22 24.06
N GLY A 164 32.62 3.11 24.11
CA GLY A 164 32.19 1.87 24.74
C GLY A 164 31.06 1.14 24.03
N LEU A 165 30.89 1.40 22.70
CA LEU A 165 29.84 0.77 21.90
C LEU A 165 30.25 -0.61 21.41
N GLN A 166 29.27 -1.46 21.10
CA GLN A 166 29.52 -2.82 20.61
C GLN A 166 29.51 -2.90 19.09
N LEU A 167 30.55 -3.52 18.52
CA LEU A 167 30.56 -3.98 17.15
C LEU A 167 29.70 -5.25 17.05
N GLU A 168 28.63 -5.21 16.25
CA GLU A 168 27.75 -6.37 16.01
C GLU A 168 28.27 -7.27 14.89
N GLY A 169 28.98 -6.70 13.90
CA GLY A 169 29.53 -7.45 12.77
C GLY A 169 30.07 -6.54 11.70
N VAL A 170 30.68 -7.17 10.69
CA VAL A 170 31.19 -6.51 9.48
C VAL A 170 30.70 -7.31 8.29
N GLU A 171 30.17 -6.63 7.27
CA GLU A 171 29.65 -7.23 6.03
C GLU A 171 30.20 -6.49 4.81
N GLU A 172 30.42 -7.21 3.72
CA GLU A 172 30.75 -6.62 2.44
C GLU A 172 29.52 -6.66 1.52
N VAL A 173 29.05 -5.50 1.11
CA VAL A 173 27.91 -5.32 0.21
C VAL A 173 28.45 -5.00 -1.18
N ALA A 174 28.76 -6.03 -1.93
CA ALA A 174 29.43 -5.91 -3.24
C ALA A 174 28.64 -5.06 -4.24
N ASP A 175 27.30 -5.19 -4.26
CA ASP A 175 26.42 -4.44 -5.17
C ASP A 175 26.44 -2.92 -4.90
N GLU A 176 26.71 -2.51 -3.67
CA GLU A 176 26.86 -1.10 -3.27
C GLU A 176 28.34 -0.65 -3.24
N GLY A 177 29.27 -1.57 -3.44
CA GLY A 177 30.73 -1.30 -3.45
C GLY A 177 31.27 -0.84 -2.10
N VAL A 178 30.72 -1.39 -1.00
CA VAL A 178 31.02 -0.93 0.36
C VAL A 178 31.20 -2.07 1.33
N LYS A 179 32.16 -1.92 2.26
CA LYS A 179 32.28 -2.72 3.48
C LYS A 179 31.64 -1.94 4.62
N VAL A 180 30.81 -2.60 5.42
CA VAL A 180 29.99 -1.97 6.47
C VAL A 180 30.31 -2.60 7.81
N ALA A 181 30.63 -1.78 8.82
CA ALA A 181 30.70 -2.21 10.21
C ALA A 181 29.48 -1.70 11.00
N PHE A 182 28.76 -2.61 11.64
CA PHE A 182 27.55 -2.33 12.41
C PHE A 182 27.88 -2.11 13.87
N ILE A 183 27.60 -0.92 14.38
CA ILE A 183 27.89 -0.52 15.76
C ILE A 183 26.58 -0.14 16.43
N LYS A 184 26.19 -0.90 17.43
CA LYS A 184 24.92 -0.74 18.15
C LYS A 184 24.92 0.47 19.09
N ILE A 185 23.83 1.23 19.04
CA ILE A 185 23.55 2.31 19.98
C ILE A 185 22.06 2.38 20.31
N GLY A 186 21.65 1.78 21.45
CA GLY A 186 20.23 1.64 21.80
C GLY A 186 19.46 0.84 20.76
N GLU A 187 18.39 1.42 20.20
CA GLU A 187 17.58 0.82 19.14
C GLU A 187 18.00 1.22 17.72
N THR A 188 19.06 1.99 17.57
CA THR A 188 19.64 2.40 16.29
C THR A 188 21.07 1.88 16.14
N ARG A 189 21.73 2.20 15.02
CA ARG A 189 23.11 1.83 14.73
C ARG A 189 23.88 2.99 14.12
N PHE A 190 25.18 2.98 14.30
CA PHE A 190 26.10 3.58 13.36
C PHE A 190 26.57 2.50 12.38
N GLU A 191 26.62 2.84 11.11
CA GLU A 191 27.19 2.01 10.05
C GLU A 191 28.40 2.72 9.48
N LEU A 192 29.61 2.20 9.79
CA LEU A 192 30.83 2.73 9.20
C LEU A 192 30.97 2.13 7.80
N LEU A 193 31.07 3.02 6.80
CA LEU A 193 31.05 2.69 5.39
C LEU A 193 32.45 2.91 4.81
N GLU A 194 33.14 1.83 4.46
CA GLU A 194 34.45 1.86 3.80
C GLU A 194 34.28 1.43 2.33
N PRO A 195 34.77 2.20 1.34
CA PRO A 195 34.67 1.82 -0.07
C PRO A 195 35.57 0.64 -0.39
N ILE A 196 35.07 -0.35 -1.15
CA ILE A 196 35.88 -1.51 -1.59
C ILE A 196 36.57 -1.32 -2.93
N HIS A 197 36.21 -0.25 -3.69
CA HIS A 197 36.85 0.11 -4.95
C HIS A 197 36.64 1.59 -5.30
N GLU A 198 37.42 2.12 -6.24
CA GLU A 198 37.40 3.56 -6.60
C GLU A 198 36.08 4.07 -7.18
N GLN A 199 35.25 3.19 -7.79
CA GLN A 199 33.95 3.56 -8.37
C GLN A 199 32.83 3.58 -7.32
N SER A 200 33.09 3.20 -6.08
CA SER A 200 32.12 3.22 -4.98
C SER A 200 31.52 4.62 -4.79
N PRO A 201 30.20 4.73 -4.55
CA PRO A 201 29.57 5.99 -4.14
C PRO A 201 30.21 6.58 -2.87
N ILE A 202 30.68 5.72 -1.96
CA ILE A 202 31.36 6.16 -0.73
C ILE A 202 32.73 6.77 -1.04
N GLN A 203 33.48 6.19 -1.99
CA GLN A 203 34.75 6.79 -2.42
C GLN A 203 34.55 8.21 -2.98
N LYS A 204 33.53 8.40 -3.84
CA LYS A 204 33.19 9.73 -4.38
C LYS A 204 32.79 10.72 -3.28
N PHE A 205 32.10 10.26 -2.25
CA PHE A 205 31.76 11.08 -1.10
C PHE A 205 33.01 11.48 -0.33
N LEU A 206 33.92 10.54 -0.03
CA LEU A 206 35.18 10.81 0.66
C LEU A 206 36.06 11.80 -0.09
N ASP A 207 36.14 11.68 -1.43
CA ASP A 207 36.94 12.56 -2.27
C ASP A 207 36.42 14.00 -2.28
N THR A 208 35.09 14.17 -2.16
CA THR A 208 34.45 15.49 -2.27
C THR A 208 34.17 16.16 -0.93
N ARG A 209 33.92 15.39 0.13
CA ARG A 209 33.47 15.87 1.43
C ARG A 209 34.35 15.43 2.61
N GLY A 210 35.22 14.45 2.38
CA GLY A 210 35.96 13.79 3.47
C GLY A 210 35.11 12.81 4.27
N GLU A 211 35.63 12.38 5.42
CA GLU A 211 34.93 11.50 6.34
C GLU A 211 33.77 12.23 7.03
N GLY A 212 32.65 11.53 7.25
CA GLY A 212 31.50 12.11 7.92
C GLY A 212 30.20 11.39 7.61
N ILE A 213 29.09 11.98 8.09
CA ILE A 213 27.74 11.41 7.88
C ILE A 213 27.42 11.40 6.38
N HIS A 214 27.18 10.19 5.84
CA HIS A 214 26.79 9.98 4.47
C HIS A 214 25.27 10.04 4.32
N HIS A 215 24.51 9.29 5.15
CA HIS A 215 23.05 9.26 5.11
C HIS A 215 22.42 8.97 6.48
N ILE A 216 21.11 9.21 6.53
CA ILE A 216 20.26 8.85 7.68
C ILE A 216 19.18 7.90 7.15
N ALA A 217 19.09 6.72 7.73
CA ALA A 217 18.10 5.71 7.35
C ALA A 217 16.90 5.71 8.30
N LEU A 218 15.71 5.67 7.72
CA LEU A 218 14.44 5.64 8.43
C LEU A 218 13.81 4.24 8.32
N ASP A 219 13.46 3.64 9.44
CA ASP A 219 12.79 2.33 9.50
C ASP A 219 11.31 2.46 9.09
N VAL A 220 10.89 1.72 8.06
CA VAL A 220 9.54 1.75 7.50
C VAL A 220 8.95 0.34 7.38
N ASP A 221 7.62 0.22 7.56
CA ASP A 221 6.94 -1.08 7.50
C ASP A 221 6.74 -1.60 6.07
N ASP A 222 6.45 -0.71 5.12
CA ASP A 222 6.18 -1.03 3.71
C ASP A 222 6.89 -0.01 2.82
N ILE A 223 8.10 -0.37 2.41
CA ILE A 223 8.96 0.51 1.61
C ILE A 223 8.34 0.84 0.24
N LYS A 224 7.65 -0.13 -0.40
CA LYS A 224 7.01 0.08 -1.70
C LYS A 224 5.84 1.05 -1.61
N ALA A 225 4.97 0.88 -0.60
CA ALA A 225 3.88 1.81 -0.35
C ALA A 225 4.40 3.21 0.00
N ARG A 226 5.48 3.29 0.80
CA ARG A 226 6.12 4.56 1.17
C ARG A 226 6.70 5.29 -0.04
N ILE A 227 7.43 4.61 -0.91
CA ILE A 227 7.97 5.18 -2.15
C ILE A 227 6.84 5.73 -3.02
N ASN A 228 5.78 4.93 -3.25
CA ASN A 228 4.64 5.33 -4.07
C ASN A 228 3.93 6.57 -3.50
N TYR A 229 3.73 6.61 -2.20
CA TYR A 229 3.16 7.77 -1.52
C TYR A 229 4.02 9.03 -1.70
N MET A 230 5.32 8.93 -1.41
CA MET A 230 6.23 10.06 -1.48
C MET A 230 6.40 10.60 -2.91
N LYS A 231 6.42 9.71 -3.93
CA LYS A 231 6.44 10.10 -5.34
C LYS A 231 5.21 10.91 -5.74
N LYS A 232 4.01 10.53 -5.29
CA LYS A 232 2.77 11.29 -5.52
C LYS A 232 2.81 12.69 -4.89
N HIS A 233 3.61 12.87 -3.83
CA HIS A 233 3.82 14.18 -3.18
C HIS A 233 5.05 14.95 -3.71
N GLY A 234 5.55 14.56 -4.89
CA GLY A 234 6.63 15.26 -5.56
C GLY A 234 8.04 14.97 -5.04
N ILE A 235 8.20 13.95 -4.20
CA ILE A 235 9.50 13.51 -3.68
C ILE A 235 10.17 12.61 -4.72
N THR A 236 11.41 12.92 -5.07
CA THR A 236 12.21 12.17 -6.04
C THR A 236 13.12 11.18 -5.34
N PHE A 237 13.24 9.99 -5.88
CA PHE A 237 14.16 8.94 -5.43
C PHE A 237 15.34 8.79 -6.38
N ILE A 238 16.48 8.29 -5.87
CA ILE A 238 17.67 8.02 -6.70
C ILE A 238 17.41 6.85 -7.64
N HIS A 239 16.65 5.84 -7.17
CA HIS A 239 16.24 4.67 -7.95
C HIS A 239 14.74 4.49 -7.94
N GLU A 240 14.18 3.94 -9.03
CA GLU A 240 12.74 3.74 -9.21
C GLU A 240 12.15 2.67 -8.29
N GLN A 241 12.95 1.68 -7.92
CA GLN A 241 12.56 0.51 -7.11
C GLN A 241 13.49 0.36 -5.91
N PRO A 242 13.04 -0.28 -4.82
CA PRO A 242 13.91 -0.68 -3.72
C PRO A 242 15.03 -1.59 -4.20
N LYS A 243 16.18 -1.50 -3.55
CA LYS A 243 17.34 -2.38 -3.74
C LYS A 243 17.56 -3.25 -2.51
N GLN A 244 18.36 -4.29 -2.66
CA GLN A 244 18.94 -5.05 -1.54
C GLN A 244 19.96 -4.17 -0.82
N GLY A 245 19.86 -4.07 0.48
CA GLY A 245 20.80 -3.43 1.38
C GLY A 245 21.53 -4.43 2.26
N ALA A 246 22.29 -3.93 3.23
CA ALA A 246 22.95 -4.76 4.23
C ALA A 246 21.95 -5.46 5.16
N ASN A 247 22.34 -6.53 5.85
CA ASN A 247 21.51 -7.31 6.78
C ASN A 247 20.15 -7.75 6.16
N ASP A 248 20.15 -8.18 4.91
CA ASP A 248 18.95 -8.64 4.18
C ASP A 248 17.79 -7.63 4.19
N SER A 249 18.10 -6.34 4.25
CA SER A 249 17.10 -5.25 4.19
C SER A 249 16.74 -4.87 2.76
N GLN A 250 15.58 -4.24 2.57
CA GLN A 250 15.26 -3.48 1.37
C GLN A 250 15.48 -2.00 1.62
N ILE A 251 16.17 -1.32 0.70
CA ILE A 251 16.52 0.09 0.84
C ILE A 251 16.11 0.92 -0.36
N ALA A 252 15.89 2.23 -0.13
CA ALA A 252 15.66 3.21 -1.18
C ALA A 252 16.14 4.59 -0.76
N PHE A 253 17.00 5.21 -1.57
CA PHE A 253 17.53 6.56 -1.31
C PHE A 253 16.63 7.63 -1.91
N ILE A 254 16.29 8.62 -1.09
CA ILE A 254 15.59 9.84 -1.52
C ILE A 254 16.62 10.82 -2.08
N HIS A 255 16.32 11.42 -3.24
CA HIS A 255 17.24 12.36 -3.86
C HIS A 255 17.42 13.60 -2.98
N PRO A 256 18.65 14.04 -2.65
CA PRO A 256 18.93 15.14 -1.71
C PRO A 256 18.26 16.48 -2.06
N ASN A 257 17.90 16.71 -3.32
CA ASN A 257 17.15 17.89 -3.71
C ASN A 257 15.73 17.94 -3.12
N SER A 258 15.14 16.80 -2.80
CA SER A 258 13.81 16.71 -2.17
C SER A 258 13.85 16.81 -0.64
N THR A 259 15.03 16.81 -0.03
CA THR A 259 15.22 16.63 1.43
C THR A 259 16.16 17.68 2.04
N GLY A 260 16.28 18.86 1.42
CA GLY A 260 17.15 19.92 1.95
C GLY A 260 18.64 19.58 1.95
N LYS A 261 19.11 18.82 0.96
CA LYS A 261 20.51 18.37 0.78
C LYS A 261 20.98 17.28 1.77
N VAL A 262 20.09 16.71 2.56
CA VAL A 262 20.37 15.53 3.39
C VAL A 262 20.04 14.26 2.58
N LEU A 263 20.95 13.30 2.53
CA LEU A 263 20.65 12.00 1.93
C LEU A 263 19.88 11.17 2.95
N PHE A 264 18.59 10.92 2.67
CA PHE A 264 17.78 10.00 3.46
C PHE A 264 17.63 8.66 2.74
N GLU A 265 17.67 7.60 3.52
CA GLU A 265 17.35 6.26 3.11
C GLU A 265 16.07 5.79 3.78
N LEU A 266 15.22 5.09 3.05
CA LEU A 266 14.15 4.26 3.61
C LEU A 266 14.71 2.85 3.75
N CYS A 267 14.53 2.22 4.92
CA CYS A 267 15.00 0.89 5.21
C CYS A 267 13.85 0.04 5.74
N GLN A 268 13.61 -1.12 5.14
CA GLN A 268 12.67 -2.13 5.61
C GLN A 268 13.42 -3.41 5.89
N GLN A 269 13.43 -3.84 7.15
CA GLN A 269 13.97 -5.14 7.53
C GLN A 269 13.03 -6.25 7.05
N ARG A 270 13.58 -7.37 6.62
CA ARG A 270 12.81 -8.56 6.30
C ARG A 270 12.22 -9.13 7.58
N THR A 271 10.90 -9.30 7.65
CA THR A 271 10.24 -10.00 8.75
C THR A 271 10.34 -11.51 8.52
N GLU A 272 10.63 -12.28 9.58
CA GLU A 272 10.78 -13.75 9.52
C GLU A 272 9.50 -14.52 9.09
N GLU A 273 8.40 -13.82 8.76
CA GLU A 273 7.12 -14.43 8.37
C GLU A 273 6.98 -14.73 6.86
N GLU A 274 7.98 -14.46 6.03
CA GLU A 274 7.95 -14.73 4.57
C GLU A 274 8.90 -15.89 4.14
N GLY A 275 9.18 -16.84 5.04
CA GLY A 275 9.97 -18.02 4.78
C GLY A 275 9.15 -19.30 4.67
#